data_30685519bb3f77c206aa70be3ab1eb1c
#
_entry.id   30685519bb3f77c206aa70be3ab1eb1c
#
_cell.length_a   1.000
_cell.length_b   1.000
_cell.length_c   1.000
_cell.angle_alpha   90.00
_cell.angle_beta   90.00
_cell.angle_gamma   90.00
#
_symmetry.space_group_name_H-M   'P 1'
#
loop_
_entity.id
_entity.type
_entity.pdbx_description
1 polymer ?
#
loop_
_entity_poly.entity_id
_entity_poly.type
_entity_poly.pdbx_seq_one_letter_code
_entity_poly.pdbx_strand_id
1 'polypeptide(L)'
;MKRISIYCLLMFCALLTASAQQTKQLVILHTSDTHSRIEPIDLHAADPYAGAGGVVRRATFLKDFRTKNPDVLLFDCGDISQGTPYYNLFRGEVEVRMMNLMGYDAMTIGNHEFDFGLDNMARLFRMAHFPVVCA
;
A
#
# COMPACT_ATOMS: atom_id res chain seq x y z
N MET A 1 -35.73 52.19 -9.09
CA MET A 1 -36.12 50.86 -8.63
C MET A 1 -35.71 49.74 -9.59
N LYS A 2 -35.99 49.80 -10.90
CA LYS A 2 -35.66 48.69 -11.86
C LYS A 2 -34.16 48.30 -11.92
N ARG A 3 -33.23 49.29 -11.80
CA ARG A 3 -31.77 49.01 -11.84
C ARG A 3 -31.25 48.28 -10.63
N ILE A 4 -31.75 48.58 -9.43
CA ILE A 4 -31.37 47.88 -8.20
C ILE A 4 -31.83 46.42 -8.25
N SER A 5 -33.01 46.14 -8.77
CA SER A 5 -33.54 44.80 -8.92
C SER A 5 -32.68 43.91 -9.84
N ILE A 6 -32.12 44.49 -10.92
CA ILE A 6 -31.24 43.79 -11.87
C ILE A 6 -29.89 43.41 -11.16
N TYR A 7 -29.29 44.34 -10.41
CA TYR A 7 -28.06 44.06 -9.69
C TYR A 7 -28.23 43.01 -8.61
N CYS A 8 -29.35 43.03 -7.87
CA CYS A 8 -29.68 41.98 -6.89
C CYS A 8 -29.86 40.62 -7.55
N LEU A 9 -30.50 40.58 -8.74
CA LEU A 9 -30.68 39.32 -9.48
C LEU A 9 -29.33 38.78 -10.00
N LEU A 10 -28.46 39.62 -10.54
CA LEU A 10 -27.13 39.23 -11.01
C LEU A 10 -26.24 38.74 -9.86
N MET A 11 -26.30 39.41 -8.70
CA MET A 11 -25.57 39.01 -7.52
C MET A 11 -26.09 37.68 -6.98
N PHE A 12 -27.39 37.45 -7.00
CA PHE A 12 -27.99 36.18 -6.60
C PHE A 12 -27.62 35.02 -7.56
N CYS A 13 -27.60 35.27 -8.86
CA CYS A 13 -27.13 34.31 -9.86
C CYS A 13 -25.64 33.98 -9.71
N ALA A 14 -24.79 34.98 -9.37
CA ALA A 14 -23.37 34.75 -9.12
C ALA A 14 -23.11 33.90 -7.87
N LEU A 15 -23.96 33.99 -6.84
CA LEU A 15 -23.90 33.15 -5.64
C LEU A 15 -24.29 31.69 -5.90
N LEU A 16 -25.17 31.46 -6.89
CA LEU A 16 -25.58 30.08 -7.24
C LEU A 16 -24.52 29.35 -8.06
N THR A 17 -23.52 30.01 -8.63
CA THR A 17 -22.44 29.40 -9.40
C THR A 17 -21.18 29.09 -8.55
N ALA A 18 -21.22 29.42 -7.27
CA ALA A 18 -20.17 28.99 -6.35
C ALA A 18 -20.25 27.46 -6.14
N SER A 19 -19.82 26.70 -7.14
CA SER A 19 -19.59 25.26 -6.97
C SER A 19 -18.51 25.08 -5.89
N ALA A 20 -18.92 24.59 -4.74
CA ALA A 20 -17.96 24.16 -3.73
C ALA A 20 -17.06 23.10 -4.39
N GLN A 21 -15.78 23.39 -4.50
CA GLN A 21 -14.80 22.42 -4.99
C GLN A 21 -14.83 21.22 -4.05
N GLN A 22 -15.33 20.09 -4.52
CA GLN A 22 -15.30 18.87 -3.74
C GLN A 22 -13.84 18.37 -3.72
N THR A 23 -13.22 18.44 -2.55
CA THR A 23 -11.91 17.80 -2.32
C THR A 23 -12.13 16.32 -2.04
N LYS A 24 -11.46 15.46 -2.79
CA LYS A 24 -11.41 14.03 -2.49
C LYS A 24 -10.11 13.77 -1.74
N GLN A 25 -10.20 13.17 -0.56
CA GLN A 25 -9.04 12.69 0.18
C GLN A 25 -8.60 11.37 -0.42
N LEU A 26 -7.33 11.28 -0.82
CA LEU A 26 -6.68 10.04 -1.20
C LEU A 26 -5.80 9.58 -0.03
N VAL A 27 -6.00 8.35 0.42
CA VAL A 27 -5.16 7.73 1.43
C VAL A 27 -4.24 6.71 0.76
N ILE A 28 -2.95 6.83 1.01
CA ILE A 28 -1.92 5.91 0.53
C ILE A 28 -1.24 5.29 1.75
N LEU A 29 -1.22 3.97 1.79
CA LEU A 29 -0.40 3.19 2.70
C LEU A 29 0.77 2.61 1.93
N HIS A 30 1.90 2.47 2.59
CA HIS A 30 3.04 1.78 2.00
C HIS A 30 3.76 0.91 3.02
N THR A 31 4.44 -0.11 2.51
CA THR A 31 5.44 -0.91 3.22
C THR A 31 6.77 -0.79 2.49
N SER A 32 7.86 -1.02 3.19
CA SER A 32 9.22 -1.03 2.68
C SER A 32 10.05 -2.00 3.51
N ASP A 33 11.02 -2.65 2.89
CA ASP A 33 12.03 -3.45 3.60
C ASP A 33 11.42 -4.48 4.55
N THR A 34 10.41 -5.20 4.09
CA THR A 34 9.71 -6.16 4.95
C THR A 34 10.53 -7.43 5.21
N HIS A 35 11.54 -7.69 4.38
CA HIS A 35 12.56 -8.72 4.58
C HIS A 35 12.00 -10.05 5.06
N SER A 36 11.04 -10.59 4.29
CA SER A 36 10.43 -11.89 4.57
C SER A 36 9.85 -12.02 6.00
N ARG A 37 9.47 -10.90 6.63
CA ARG A 37 8.95 -10.92 8.00
C ARG A 37 7.51 -11.45 8.03
N ILE A 38 7.38 -12.77 7.86
CA ILE A 38 6.10 -13.48 7.92
C ILE A 38 5.63 -13.59 9.36
N GLU A 39 6.52 -14.08 10.26
CA GLU A 39 6.23 -14.15 11.69
C GLU A 39 6.55 -12.81 12.39
N PRO A 40 5.92 -12.54 13.54
CA PRO A 40 6.36 -11.46 14.42
C PRO A 40 7.81 -11.65 14.86
N ILE A 41 8.45 -10.57 15.27
CA ILE A 41 9.73 -10.65 15.98
C ILE A 41 9.48 -11.41 17.29
N ASP A 42 10.38 -12.35 17.64
CA ASP A 42 10.26 -13.14 18.86
C ASP A 42 10.09 -12.21 20.08
N LEU A 43 9.12 -12.55 20.93
CA LEU A 43 8.84 -11.78 22.16
C LEU A 43 10.04 -11.74 23.13
N HIS A 44 10.92 -12.73 23.05
CA HIS A 44 12.11 -12.86 23.92
C HIS A 44 13.39 -12.37 23.21
N ALA A 45 13.29 -11.85 21.98
CA ALA A 45 14.44 -11.27 21.31
C ALA A 45 14.94 -10.04 22.07
N ALA A 46 16.27 -9.87 22.09
CA ALA A 46 16.91 -8.62 22.55
C ALA A 46 16.75 -7.52 21.48
N ASP A 47 15.53 -7.15 21.19
CA ASP A 47 15.13 -6.24 20.12
C ASP A 47 14.07 -5.27 20.67
N PRO A 48 14.21 -3.94 20.44
CA PRO A 48 13.21 -2.98 20.89
C PRO A 48 11.82 -3.17 20.29
N TYR A 49 11.73 -3.93 19.19
CA TYR A 49 10.49 -4.29 18.50
C TYR A 49 10.04 -5.73 18.76
N ALA A 50 10.54 -6.37 19.84
CA ALA A 50 10.13 -7.73 20.21
C ALA A 50 8.60 -7.85 20.24
N GLY A 51 8.09 -8.89 19.61
CA GLY A 51 6.65 -9.13 19.43
C GLY A 51 5.95 -8.28 18.36
N ALA A 52 6.64 -7.34 17.72
CA ALA A 52 6.07 -6.53 16.63
C ALA A 52 6.13 -7.25 15.27
N GLY A 53 5.45 -6.67 14.27
CA GLY A 53 5.45 -7.15 12.89
C GLY A 53 4.57 -8.40 12.67
N GLY A 54 4.90 -9.12 11.61
CA GLY A 54 4.18 -10.31 11.17
C GLY A 54 3.05 -10.02 10.18
N VAL A 55 2.93 -10.91 9.18
CA VAL A 55 1.98 -10.75 8.08
C VAL A 55 0.52 -10.81 8.53
N VAL A 56 0.20 -11.65 9.53
CA VAL A 56 -1.17 -11.80 10.03
C VAL A 56 -1.69 -10.51 10.64
N ARG A 57 -0.86 -9.82 11.45
CA ARG A 57 -1.23 -8.53 12.03
C ARG A 57 -1.37 -7.45 10.96
N ARG A 58 -0.47 -7.44 9.97
CA ARG A 58 -0.56 -6.53 8.83
C ARG A 58 -1.86 -6.74 8.06
N ALA A 59 -2.21 -7.98 7.75
CA ALA A 59 -3.44 -8.33 7.06
C ALA A 59 -4.69 -7.90 7.85
N THR A 60 -4.70 -8.12 9.18
CA THR A 60 -5.79 -7.69 10.05
C THR A 60 -5.93 -6.16 10.04
N PHE A 61 -4.83 -5.44 10.22
CA PHE A 61 -4.82 -3.97 10.15
C PHE A 61 -5.38 -3.47 8.82
N LEU A 62 -4.91 -4.01 7.70
CA LEU A 62 -5.35 -3.60 6.36
C LEU A 62 -6.85 -3.87 6.16
N LYS A 63 -7.33 -5.02 6.61
CA LYS A 63 -8.75 -5.36 6.54
C LYS A 63 -9.59 -4.33 7.30
N ASP A 64 -9.24 -4.03 8.53
CA ASP A 64 -9.97 -3.07 9.37
C ASP A 64 -9.86 -1.64 8.84
N PHE A 65 -8.69 -1.27 8.33
CA PHE A 65 -8.45 0.05 7.76
C PHE A 65 -9.29 0.29 6.50
N ARG A 66 -9.39 -0.70 5.61
CA ARG A 66 -10.20 -0.63 4.38
C ARG A 66 -11.70 -0.48 4.64
N THR A 67 -12.21 -0.95 5.76
CA THR A 67 -13.63 -0.73 6.12
C THR A 67 -13.96 0.75 6.27
N LYS A 68 -12.98 1.56 6.69
CA LYS A 68 -13.12 3.01 6.90
C LYS A 68 -12.62 3.83 5.72
N ASN A 69 -11.74 3.26 4.90
CA ASN A 69 -11.07 3.90 3.77
C ASN A 69 -11.12 2.99 2.54
N PRO A 70 -12.30 2.83 1.90
CA PRO A 70 -12.47 1.86 0.81
C PRO A 70 -11.60 2.16 -0.43
N ASP A 71 -11.23 3.42 -0.63
CA ASP A 71 -10.42 3.89 -1.77
C ASP A 71 -8.91 3.96 -1.43
N VAL A 72 -8.45 3.34 -0.32
CA VAL A 72 -7.04 3.33 0.06
C VAL A 72 -6.21 2.56 -0.95
N LEU A 73 -5.07 3.14 -1.34
CA LEU A 73 -4.05 2.46 -2.14
C LEU A 73 -2.95 1.92 -1.22
N LEU A 74 -2.44 0.73 -1.54
CA LEU A 74 -1.40 0.04 -0.79
C LEU A 74 -0.23 -0.29 -1.71
N PHE A 75 0.93 0.30 -1.44
CA PHE A 75 2.14 0.10 -2.22
C PHE A 75 3.24 -0.58 -1.39
N ASP A 76 4.18 -1.22 -2.09
CA ASP A 76 5.43 -1.70 -1.49
C ASP A 76 6.63 -1.05 -2.17
N CYS A 77 7.60 -0.63 -1.36
CA CYS A 77 8.80 0.08 -1.83
C CYS A 77 9.99 -0.84 -2.10
N GLY A 78 9.78 -2.15 -2.15
CA GLY A 78 10.81 -3.16 -2.42
C GLY A 78 11.44 -3.75 -1.17
N ASP A 79 12.38 -4.66 -1.38
CA ASP A 79 13.05 -5.48 -0.37
C ASP A 79 12.04 -6.30 0.47
N ILE A 80 11.11 -6.96 -0.23
CA ILE A 80 10.21 -7.95 0.38
C ILE A 80 10.97 -9.24 0.69
N SER A 81 12.04 -9.47 -0.06
CA SER A 81 12.88 -10.66 -0.08
C SER A 81 13.95 -10.62 1.01
N GLN A 82 14.53 -11.80 1.34
CA GLN A 82 15.64 -11.99 2.27
C GLN A 82 15.26 -11.74 3.74
N GLY A 83 16.02 -12.29 4.69
CA GLY A 83 15.95 -11.97 6.12
C GLY A 83 15.36 -13.06 7.02
N THR A 84 14.61 -14.03 6.50
CA THR A 84 14.04 -15.12 7.31
C THR A 84 14.17 -16.50 6.63
N PRO A 85 13.99 -17.60 7.38
CA PRO A 85 13.98 -18.95 6.79
C PRO A 85 12.92 -19.15 5.70
N TYR A 86 11.81 -18.41 5.72
CA TYR A 86 10.80 -18.48 4.67
C TYR A 86 11.38 -18.16 3.29
N TYR A 87 12.18 -17.10 3.21
CA TYR A 87 12.81 -16.74 1.95
C TYR A 87 13.82 -17.79 1.49
N ASN A 88 14.64 -18.31 2.41
CA ASN A 88 15.63 -19.34 2.08
C ASN A 88 14.99 -20.63 1.53
N LEU A 89 13.84 -21.03 2.08
CA LEU A 89 13.12 -22.23 1.69
C LEU A 89 12.24 -22.02 0.44
N PHE A 90 11.53 -20.90 0.37
CA PHE A 90 10.50 -20.66 -0.64
C PHE A 90 10.86 -19.59 -1.67
N ARG A 91 12.04 -18.96 -1.54
CA ARG A 91 12.61 -18.00 -2.51
C ARG A 91 11.67 -16.85 -2.88
N GLY A 92 10.93 -16.31 -1.90
CA GLY A 92 10.01 -15.20 -2.08
C GLY A 92 8.56 -15.57 -2.46
N GLU A 93 8.27 -16.84 -2.64
CA GLU A 93 6.91 -17.27 -3.01
C GLU A 93 5.87 -16.95 -1.92
N VAL A 94 6.23 -17.18 -0.65
CA VAL A 94 5.33 -16.91 0.47
C VAL A 94 5.04 -15.43 0.56
N GLU A 95 6.03 -14.58 0.42
CA GLU A 95 5.93 -13.12 0.45
C GLU A 95 4.95 -12.62 -0.61
N VAL A 96 5.13 -13.01 -1.87
CA VAL A 96 4.26 -12.60 -2.97
C VAL A 96 2.83 -13.13 -2.79
N ARG A 97 2.65 -14.37 -2.34
CA ARG A 97 1.31 -14.92 -2.04
C ARG A 97 0.60 -14.12 -0.94
N MET A 98 1.31 -13.73 0.12
CA MET A 98 0.74 -12.92 1.20
C MET A 98 0.39 -11.51 0.70
N MET A 99 1.22 -10.90 -0.14
CA MET A 99 0.92 -9.60 -0.76
C MET A 99 -0.32 -9.67 -1.65
N ASN A 100 -0.47 -10.72 -2.47
CA ASN A 100 -1.68 -10.95 -3.26
C ASN A 100 -2.93 -11.03 -2.39
N LEU A 101 -2.87 -11.78 -1.27
CA LEU A 101 -3.98 -11.90 -0.32
C LEU A 101 -4.29 -10.59 0.39
N MET A 102 -3.29 -9.78 0.67
CA MET A 102 -3.45 -8.46 1.28
C MET A 102 -3.91 -7.39 0.28
N GLY A 103 -3.92 -7.68 -1.02
CA GLY A 103 -4.39 -6.76 -2.06
C GLY A 103 -3.49 -5.54 -2.19
N TYR A 104 -2.20 -5.75 -2.45
CA TYR A 104 -1.31 -4.68 -2.85
C TYR A 104 -1.69 -4.16 -4.24
N ASP A 105 -1.58 -2.84 -4.44
CA ASP A 105 -1.91 -2.19 -5.71
C ASP A 105 -0.72 -2.07 -6.65
N ALA A 106 0.50 -1.97 -6.12
CA ALA A 106 1.76 -2.04 -6.86
C ALA A 106 2.94 -2.23 -5.93
N MET A 107 4.09 -2.64 -6.48
CA MET A 107 5.38 -2.59 -5.79
C MET A 107 6.50 -2.08 -6.71
N THR A 108 7.57 -1.58 -6.12
CA THR A 108 8.85 -1.39 -6.82
C THR A 108 9.84 -2.49 -6.43
N ILE A 109 11.00 -2.49 -7.09
CA ILE A 109 12.05 -3.50 -6.88
C ILE A 109 13.10 -2.92 -5.92
N GLY A 110 13.46 -3.69 -4.89
CA GLY A 110 14.64 -3.44 -4.07
C GLY A 110 15.84 -4.28 -4.53
N ASN A 111 16.93 -4.22 -3.81
CA ASN A 111 18.13 -4.97 -4.18
C ASN A 111 18.03 -6.47 -3.84
N HIS A 112 17.28 -6.85 -2.83
CA HIS A 112 17.14 -8.25 -2.41
C HIS A 112 16.21 -9.08 -3.31
N GLU A 113 15.42 -8.47 -4.18
CA GLU A 113 14.68 -9.20 -5.21
C GLU A 113 15.60 -9.93 -6.18
N PHE A 114 16.88 -9.54 -6.27
CA PHE A 114 17.88 -10.16 -7.14
C PHE A 114 18.65 -11.32 -6.49
N ASP A 115 18.53 -11.57 -5.20
CA ASP A 115 19.39 -12.49 -4.43
C ASP A 115 19.40 -13.93 -4.98
N PHE A 116 18.28 -14.42 -5.50
CA PHE A 116 18.21 -15.72 -6.19
C PHE A 116 18.25 -15.60 -7.72
N GLY A 117 18.72 -14.47 -8.24
CA GLY A 117 18.91 -14.21 -9.66
C GLY A 117 17.64 -13.83 -10.42
N LEU A 118 17.83 -13.40 -11.66
CA LEU A 118 16.79 -12.84 -12.51
C LEU A 118 15.65 -13.83 -12.81
N ASP A 119 15.95 -15.10 -12.95
CA ASP A 119 14.94 -16.13 -13.24
C ASP A 119 13.95 -16.29 -12.09
N ASN A 120 14.47 -16.29 -10.85
CA ASN A 120 13.63 -16.33 -9.66
C ASN A 120 12.79 -15.05 -9.53
N MET A 121 13.41 -13.89 -9.71
CA MET A 121 12.72 -12.61 -9.70
C MET A 121 11.58 -12.59 -10.73
N ALA A 122 11.85 -12.98 -11.98
CA ALA A 122 10.84 -13.04 -13.02
C ALA A 122 9.73 -14.06 -12.70
N ARG A 123 10.06 -15.17 -12.01
CA ARG A 123 9.06 -16.13 -11.52
C ARG A 123 8.13 -15.47 -10.52
N LEU A 124 8.67 -14.76 -9.52
CA LEU A 124 7.90 -14.06 -8.49
C LEU A 124 6.98 -13.00 -9.09
N PHE A 125 7.50 -12.20 -10.03
CA PHE A 125 6.70 -11.14 -10.67
C PHE A 125 5.55 -11.69 -11.50
N ARG A 126 5.72 -12.88 -12.11
CA ARG A 126 4.60 -13.58 -12.78
C ARG A 126 3.53 -14.10 -11.81
N MET A 127 3.88 -14.32 -10.55
CA MET A 127 2.93 -14.74 -9.50
C MET A 127 2.19 -13.57 -8.86
N ALA A 128 2.73 -12.35 -8.97
CA ALA A 128 2.10 -11.16 -8.42
C ALA A 128 0.80 -10.83 -9.16
N HIS A 129 -0.25 -10.50 -8.41
CA HIS A 129 -1.53 -10.01 -8.93
C HIS A 129 -1.59 -8.48 -9.01
N PHE A 130 -0.46 -7.83 -8.84
CA PHE A 130 -0.27 -6.39 -8.90
C PHE A 130 0.94 -6.06 -9.77
N PRO A 131 1.01 -4.87 -10.38
CA PRO A 131 2.16 -4.48 -11.19
C PRO A 131 3.42 -4.31 -10.34
N VAL A 132 4.55 -4.76 -10.90
CA VAL A 132 5.87 -4.46 -10.39
C VAL A 132 6.48 -3.39 -11.29
N VAL A 133 6.86 -2.25 -10.73
CA VAL A 133 7.34 -1.08 -11.46
C VAL A 133 8.78 -0.77 -11.12
N CYS A 134 9.52 -0.30 -12.10
CA CYS A 134 10.90 0.16 -11.94
C CYS A 134 11.12 1.34 -12.90
N ALA A 135 11.72 2.42 -12.39
CA ALA A 135 12.08 3.59 -13.20
C ALA A 135 13.54 3.48 -13.66
#